data_eba86620320396e5f296402319d16454
#
_entry.id   eba86620320396e5f296402319d16454
#
_cell.length_a   1.000
_cell.length_b   1.000
_cell.length_c   1.000
_cell.angle_alpha   90.00
_cell.angle_beta   90.00
_cell.angle_gamma   90.00
#
_symmetry.space_group_name_H-M   'P 1'
#
loop_
_entity.id
_entity.type
_entity.pdbx_description
1 polymer ?
#
loop_
_entity_poly.entity_id
_entity_poly.type
_entity_poly.pdbx_seq_one_letter_code
_entity_poly.pdbx_strand_id
1 'polypeptide(L)'
;MAKISLDIKLSYDFSKTICCFAATVFALSIASACSNNEKMPLSSQDAGIQKPSDNRCPEPAVVSKIPDGEQATTVKKENYSLAETDIVMSEYVKKIGRINCSTGIGEFLHIRGAMDISDRTIIRPNFDTLYSAAVLDLSTPAVIVMPETNRLQILAAVNDGHWNVLLTDKPGRYELTEESVGSRYVYLIVRTQVNMKDQADLKKVAALQDQIKIEQDDKGEYVQTSLWDPDEIRVLRDEYNQRWVAEGIKSEMAFGGKGEISPEMRNFGVAYGWGGLPKKGAVYPTLQVPSSGKAFTLTLKDVPMGDSAFWSVTIYDQDGFSRGQNYNINSSFAKINSNGEYVLNFGATSGEENYPETFDGWNATLRIYSPTAEYFNGAWTVPSLVAVQ
;
A
#
# COMPACT_ATOMS: atom_id res chain seq x y z
N MET A 1 63.98 25.38 -2.75
CA MET A 1 62.89 24.72 -2.04
C MET A 1 61.70 24.67 -3.01
N ALA A 2 61.56 23.55 -3.69
CA ALA A 2 60.65 23.37 -4.80
C ALA A 2 59.30 22.85 -4.34
N LYS A 3 58.23 23.53 -4.72
CA LYS A 3 56.87 23.00 -4.64
C LYS A 3 56.59 22.18 -5.92
N ILE A 4 56.33 20.90 -5.74
CA ILE A 4 55.83 20.02 -6.80
C ILE A 4 54.32 19.95 -6.61
N SER A 5 53.60 20.51 -7.57
CA SER A 5 52.15 20.37 -7.75
C SER A 5 51.92 19.14 -8.65
N LEU A 6 51.16 18.17 -8.18
CA LEU A 6 50.76 17.03 -8.98
C LEU A 6 49.27 17.19 -9.33
N ASP A 7 49.01 17.71 -10.54
CA ASP A 7 47.69 17.73 -11.14
C ASP A 7 47.36 16.36 -11.70
N ILE A 8 46.47 15.61 -11.03
CA ILE A 8 45.85 14.39 -11.57
C ILE A 8 44.49 14.79 -12.09
N LYS A 9 44.36 14.98 -13.42
CA LYS A 9 43.11 15.04 -14.14
C LYS A 9 42.57 13.61 -14.25
N LEU A 10 41.56 13.27 -13.48
CA LEU A 10 40.70 12.12 -13.71
C LEU A 10 39.50 12.60 -14.53
N SER A 11 39.53 12.33 -15.83
CA SER A 11 38.37 12.42 -16.72
C SER A 11 37.55 11.15 -16.53
N TYR A 12 36.45 11.25 -15.80
CA TYR A 12 35.41 10.21 -15.80
C TYR A 12 34.34 10.58 -16.82
N ASP A 13 34.29 9.77 -17.86
CA ASP A 13 33.24 9.81 -18.90
C ASP A 13 31.94 9.24 -18.31
N PHE A 14 30.98 10.13 -17.98
CA PHE A 14 29.65 9.82 -17.47
C PHE A 14 28.66 9.65 -18.62
N SER A 15 28.89 8.70 -19.50
CA SER A 15 27.88 8.30 -20.47
C SER A 15 27.74 6.79 -20.51
N LYS A 16 26.62 6.30 -20.00
CA LYS A 16 26.09 4.93 -19.99
C LYS A 16 26.18 4.22 -18.65
N THR A 17 25.18 4.43 -17.83
CA THR A 17 24.38 3.43 -17.11
C THR A 17 23.46 4.16 -16.12
N ILE A 18 22.39 4.77 -16.61
CA ILE A 18 21.22 5.09 -15.80
C ILE A 18 20.21 4.01 -16.11
N CYS A 19 20.22 2.94 -15.30
CA CYS A 19 19.09 2.02 -15.23
C CYS A 19 17.98 2.70 -14.45
N CYS A 20 16.85 2.88 -15.12
CA CYS A 20 15.62 3.49 -14.66
C CYS A 20 15.08 2.80 -13.40
N PHE A 21 15.07 3.51 -12.28
CA PHE A 21 14.11 3.25 -11.21
C PHE A 21 12.88 4.11 -11.49
N ALA A 22 11.92 3.55 -12.22
CA ALA A 22 10.63 4.18 -12.42
C ALA A 22 9.67 3.66 -11.35
N ALA A 23 9.43 4.46 -10.32
CA ALA A 23 8.24 4.34 -9.49
C ALA A 23 7.05 4.83 -10.32
N THR A 24 6.31 3.89 -10.93
CA THR A 24 5.15 4.24 -11.77
C THR A 24 3.89 4.19 -10.92
N VAL A 25 3.45 5.34 -10.48
CA VAL A 25 2.06 5.55 -10.07
C VAL A 25 1.26 5.83 -11.35
N PHE A 26 0.11 5.20 -11.48
CA PHE A 26 -0.84 5.24 -12.58
C PHE A 26 -0.89 6.58 -13.34
N ALA A 27 -0.32 6.63 -14.52
CA ALA A 27 -0.73 7.56 -15.57
C ALA A 27 -1.18 6.73 -16.77
N LEU A 28 -2.50 6.70 -17.05
CA LEU A 28 -3.02 6.18 -18.31
C LEU A 28 -2.65 7.14 -19.44
N SER A 29 -1.68 6.76 -20.26
CA SER A 29 -1.51 7.36 -21.56
C SER A 29 -2.38 6.60 -22.58
N ILE A 30 -3.38 7.28 -23.13
CA ILE A 30 -4.12 6.84 -24.32
C ILE A 30 -3.23 7.13 -25.52
N ALA A 31 -2.64 6.12 -26.12
CA ALA A 31 -2.08 6.21 -27.47
C ALA A 31 -2.84 5.22 -28.35
N SER A 32 -3.58 5.80 -29.29
CA SER A 32 -4.19 5.11 -30.44
C SER A 32 -3.12 4.61 -31.39
N ALA A 33 -3.08 3.30 -31.65
CA ALA A 33 -2.45 2.76 -32.84
C ALA A 33 -3.21 1.52 -33.31
N CYS A 34 -3.60 1.54 -34.54
CA CYS A 34 -4.34 0.50 -35.26
C CYS A 34 -3.48 -0.73 -35.56
N SER A 35 -4.16 -1.90 -35.54
CA SER A 35 -4.00 -3.08 -36.41
C SER A 35 -2.71 -3.90 -36.30
N ASN A 36 -2.77 -5.12 -35.78
CA ASN A 36 -2.86 -6.37 -36.55
C ASN A 36 -3.09 -7.59 -35.64
N ASN A 37 -3.94 -8.48 -36.14
CA ASN A 37 -4.34 -9.74 -35.54
C ASN A 37 -3.17 -10.73 -35.37
N GLU A 38 -3.01 -11.23 -34.11
CA GLU A 38 -2.68 -12.65 -33.93
C GLU A 38 -3.24 -13.09 -32.57
N LYS A 39 -4.11 -14.11 -32.62
CA LYS A 39 -4.78 -14.70 -31.46
C LYS A 39 -3.79 -15.59 -30.68
N MET A 40 -3.53 -15.28 -29.42
CA MET A 40 -3.12 -16.28 -28.45
C MET A 40 -4.22 -16.50 -27.41
N PRO A 41 -4.48 -17.73 -26.96
CA PRO A 41 -5.64 -18.04 -26.12
C PRO A 41 -5.38 -17.58 -24.68
N LEU A 42 -6.19 -16.64 -24.21
CA LEU A 42 -6.36 -16.29 -22.81
C LEU A 42 -7.05 -17.45 -22.09
N SER A 43 -6.35 -18.12 -21.18
CA SER A 43 -7.01 -18.92 -20.16
C SER A 43 -7.53 -17.98 -19.09
N SER A 44 -8.77 -17.57 -19.26
CA SER A 44 -9.53 -16.81 -18.30
C SER A 44 -10.01 -17.70 -17.16
N GLN A 45 -9.60 -17.44 -15.94
CA GLN A 45 -10.47 -17.67 -14.79
C GLN A 45 -10.75 -16.30 -14.16
N ASP A 46 -11.62 -15.56 -14.84
CA ASP A 46 -12.34 -14.44 -14.25
C ASP A 46 -13.28 -14.97 -13.15
N ALA A 47 -12.87 -14.84 -11.89
CA ALA A 47 -13.77 -15.01 -10.76
C ALA A 47 -14.73 -13.81 -10.72
N GLY A 48 -15.79 -13.88 -11.52
CA GLY A 48 -17.09 -13.33 -11.21
C GLY A 48 -17.28 -11.82 -11.17
N ILE A 49 -16.56 -11.02 -11.96
CA ILE A 49 -17.01 -9.66 -12.27
C ILE A 49 -17.80 -9.73 -13.58
N GLN A 50 -19.13 -9.91 -13.49
CA GLN A 50 -20.00 -9.68 -14.62
C GLN A 50 -19.90 -8.20 -14.98
N LYS A 51 -19.25 -7.87 -16.11
CA LYS A 51 -19.40 -6.56 -16.74
C LYS A 51 -20.86 -6.39 -17.12
N PRO A 52 -21.54 -5.34 -16.68
CA PRO A 52 -22.83 -4.99 -17.25
C PRO A 52 -22.63 -4.65 -18.73
N SER A 53 -23.36 -5.30 -19.60
CA SER A 53 -23.35 -5.10 -21.06
C SER A 53 -24.14 -3.88 -21.50
N ASP A 54 -24.21 -2.84 -20.69
CA ASP A 54 -25.04 -1.67 -21.00
C ASP A 54 -24.24 -0.36 -20.82
N ASN A 55 -24.20 0.46 -21.86
CA ASN A 55 -23.59 1.79 -21.92
C ASN A 55 -24.28 2.85 -21.04
N ARG A 56 -24.87 2.48 -19.91
CA ARG A 56 -25.72 3.31 -19.05
C ARG A 56 -25.22 3.50 -17.63
N CYS A 57 -23.93 3.25 -17.37
CA CYS A 57 -23.37 3.64 -16.08
C CYS A 57 -23.40 5.17 -15.96
N PRO A 58 -23.77 5.71 -14.81
CA PRO A 58 -23.65 7.14 -14.56
C PRO A 58 -22.20 7.57 -14.68
N GLU A 59 -21.97 8.82 -15.10
CA GLU A 59 -20.63 9.40 -15.06
C GLU A 59 -20.19 9.50 -13.60
N PRO A 60 -18.91 9.22 -13.29
CA PRO A 60 -18.37 9.43 -11.95
C PRO A 60 -18.56 10.89 -11.50
N ALA A 61 -18.93 11.08 -10.24
CA ALA A 61 -19.22 12.40 -9.66
C ALA A 61 -17.92 13.19 -9.36
N VAL A 62 -17.08 13.35 -10.38
CA VAL A 62 -15.90 14.24 -10.32
C VAL A 62 -16.20 15.47 -11.16
N VAL A 63 -16.33 16.61 -10.48
CA VAL A 63 -16.67 17.89 -11.10
C VAL A 63 -15.45 18.79 -11.06
N SER A 64 -15.03 19.30 -12.22
CA SER A 64 -14.00 20.34 -12.28
C SER A 64 -14.65 21.73 -12.15
N LYS A 65 -14.21 22.51 -11.17
CA LYS A 65 -14.51 23.94 -11.04
C LYS A 65 -13.30 24.80 -11.39
N ILE A 66 -12.36 24.23 -12.13
CA ILE A 66 -11.16 24.92 -12.62
C ILE A 66 -11.61 25.75 -13.83
N PRO A 67 -11.38 27.07 -13.87
CA PRO A 67 -11.71 27.91 -15.01
C PRO A 67 -10.98 27.48 -16.28
N ASP A 68 -11.64 27.63 -17.42
CA ASP A 68 -10.99 27.40 -18.71
C ASP A 68 -9.79 28.33 -18.90
N GLY A 69 -8.65 27.75 -19.26
CA GLY A 69 -7.39 28.49 -19.44
C GLY A 69 -6.63 28.80 -18.15
N GLU A 70 -7.08 28.26 -17.00
CA GLU A 70 -6.34 28.33 -15.74
C GLU A 70 -4.94 27.72 -15.91
N GLN A 71 -3.93 28.38 -15.34
CA GLN A 71 -2.57 27.83 -15.31
C GLN A 71 -2.46 26.78 -14.22
N ALA A 72 -1.60 25.78 -14.47
CA ALA A 72 -1.35 24.75 -13.46
C ALA A 72 -0.83 25.38 -12.14
N THR A 73 -1.39 24.92 -11.04
CA THR A 73 -0.97 25.31 -9.70
C THR A 73 0.40 24.70 -9.41
N THR A 74 1.37 25.56 -9.10
CA THR A 74 2.72 25.13 -8.74
C THR A 74 2.72 24.26 -7.50
N VAL A 75 3.40 23.10 -7.59
CA VAL A 75 3.53 22.15 -6.50
C VAL A 75 4.87 22.36 -5.80
N LYS A 76 4.80 22.59 -4.49
CA LYS A 76 5.94 22.78 -3.59
C LYS A 76 5.86 21.77 -2.44
N LYS A 77 6.92 21.69 -1.63
CA LYS A 77 6.96 20.79 -0.46
C LYS A 77 5.80 21.02 0.52
N GLU A 78 5.35 22.27 0.64
CA GLU A 78 4.27 22.66 1.54
C GLU A 78 2.90 22.15 1.12
N ASN A 79 2.62 22.03 -0.17
CA ASN A 79 1.34 21.58 -0.73
C ASN A 79 1.42 20.23 -1.46
N TYR A 80 2.58 19.57 -1.46
CA TYR A 80 2.79 18.30 -2.17
C TYR A 80 1.80 17.21 -1.75
N SER A 81 1.64 16.99 -0.44
CA SER A 81 0.70 15.96 0.05
C SER A 81 -0.74 16.25 -0.33
N LEU A 82 -1.15 17.53 -0.37
CA LEU A 82 -2.48 17.93 -0.83
C LEU A 82 -2.64 17.66 -2.33
N ALA A 83 -1.68 18.08 -3.15
CA ALA A 83 -1.71 17.90 -4.59
C ALA A 83 -1.77 16.42 -5.00
N GLU A 84 -0.90 15.60 -4.41
CA GLU A 84 -0.88 14.16 -4.63
C GLU A 84 -2.19 13.50 -4.20
N THR A 85 -2.73 13.89 -3.03
CA THR A 85 -3.95 13.29 -2.49
C THR A 85 -5.19 13.69 -3.29
N ASP A 86 -5.28 14.93 -3.77
CA ASP A 86 -6.38 15.37 -4.64
C ASP A 86 -6.44 14.55 -5.92
N ILE A 87 -5.30 14.33 -6.59
CA ILE A 87 -5.23 13.48 -7.78
C ILE A 87 -5.66 12.05 -7.44
N VAL A 88 -5.09 11.46 -6.37
CA VAL A 88 -5.39 10.07 -6.00
C VAL A 88 -6.87 9.89 -5.66
N MET A 89 -7.46 10.78 -4.86
CA MET A 89 -8.88 10.70 -4.50
C MET A 89 -9.77 10.79 -5.74
N SER A 90 -9.52 11.76 -6.65
CA SER A 90 -10.32 11.90 -7.87
C SER A 90 -10.24 10.66 -8.77
N GLU A 91 -9.05 10.07 -8.90
CA GLU A 91 -8.88 8.82 -9.67
C GLU A 91 -9.57 7.63 -8.99
N TYR A 92 -9.59 7.57 -7.65
CA TYR A 92 -10.38 6.55 -6.94
C TYR A 92 -11.88 6.71 -7.18
N VAL A 93 -12.44 7.92 -7.13
CA VAL A 93 -13.85 8.16 -7.45
C VAL A 93 -14.17 7.69 -8.87
N LYS A 94 -13.35 8.07 -9.86
CA LYS A 94 -13.50 7.60 -11.26
C LYS A 94 -13.40 6.06 -11.36
N LYS A 95 -12.47 5.45 -10.67
CA LYS A 95 -12.27 3.99 -10.68
C LYS A 95 -13.45 3.27 -10.04
N ILE A 96 -13.89 3.71 -8.86
CA ILE A 96 -15.04 3.16 -8.16
C ILE A 96 -16.29 3.27 -9.05
N GLY A 97 -16.55 4.45 -9.60
CA GLY A 97 -17.68 4.68 -10.48
C GLY A 97 -17.72 3.75 -11.70
N ARG A 98 -16.57 3.57 -12.35
CA ARG A 98 -16.46 2.65 -13.50
C ARG A 98 -16.68 1.18 -13.14
N ILE A 99 -16.13 0.73 -11.98
CA ILE A 99 -16.22 -0.67 -11.59
C ILE A 99 -17.59 -0.99 -11.01
N ASN A 100 -18.15 -0.12 -10.17
CA ASN A 100 -19.43 -0.34 -9.51
C ASN A 100 -20.63 0.11 -10.38
N CYS A 101 -20.39 0.73 -11.54
CA CYS A 101 -21.43 1.35 -12.37
C CYS A 101 -22.26 2.37 -11.58
N SER A 102 -21.59 3.35 -10.97
CA SER A 102 -22.14 4.31 -10.03
C SER A 102 -21.47 5.68 -10.15
N THR A 103 -21.81 6.62 -9.27
CA THR A 103 -21.14 7.93 -9.16
C THR A 103 -19.73 7.83 -8.58
N GLY A 104 -19.39 6.73 -7.91
CA GLY A 104 -18.04 6.45 -7.39
C GLY A 104 -17.70 7.13 -6.07
N ILE A 105 -18.54 8.00 -5.53
CA ILE A 105 -18.37 8.64 -4.24
C ILE A 105 -19.38 8.11 -3.22
N GLY A 106 -18.99 8.06 -1.93
CA GLY A 106 -19.86 7.58 -0.86
C GLY A 106 -20.18 6.08 -0.93
N GLU A 107 -19.27 5.29 -1.53
CA GLU A 107 -19.41 3.84 -1.62
C GLU A 107 -18.06 3.12 -1.66
N PHE A 108 -18.05 1.86 -1.25
CA PHE A 108 -16.83 1.05 -1.28
C PHE A 108 -16.60 0.37 -2.64
N LEU A 109 -15.36 0.42 -3.09
CA LEU A 109 -14.78 -0.55 -4.01
C LEU A 109 -14.14 -1.67 -3.20
N HIS A 110 -14.64 -2.89 -3.31
CA HIS A 110 -14.06 -4.06 -2.68
C HIS A 110 -13.17 -4.82 -3.66
N ILE A 111 -11.89 -4.97 -3.34
CA ILE A 111 -10.98 -5.85 -4.07
C ILE A 111 -11.17 -7.25 -3.52
N ARG A 112 -11.67 -8.18 -4.35
CA ARG A 112 -12.20 -9.49 -3.91
C ARG A 112 -11.25 -10.66 -4.12
N GLY A 113 -10.26 -10.49 -4.96
CA GLY A 113 -9.37 -11.57 -5.40
C GLY A 113 -7.98 -11.49 -4.80
N ALA A 114 -7.25 -12.58 -4.89
CA ALA A 114 -5.82 -12.60 -4.67
C ALA A 114 -5.14 -11.65 -5.66
N MET A 115 -4.10 -10.97 -5.19
CA MET A 115 -3.25 -10.18 -6.09
C MET A 115 -2.52 -11.12 -7.05
N ASP A 116 -2.49 -10.75 -8.32
CA ASP A 116 -1.67 -11.42 -9.32
C ASP A 116 -0.20 -11.06 -9.06
N ILE A 117 0.64 -12.06 -8.79
CA ILE A 117 2.07 -11.86 -8.57
C ILE A 117 2.82 -11.41 -9.83
N SER A 118 2.20 -11.53 -11.00
CA SER A 118 2.73 -11.00 -12.26
C SER A 118 2.44 -9.51 -12.45
N ASP A 119 1.50 -8.95 -11.69
CA ASP A 119 1.23 -7.52 -11.69
C ASP A 119 2.42 -6.75 -11.10
N ARG A 120 3.01 -5.88 -11.91
CA ARG A 120 4.17 -5.04 -11.57
C ARG A 120 3.78 -3.60 -11.26
N THR A 121 2.51 -3.34 -11.02
CA THR A 121 1.99 -1.98 -10.81
C THR A 121 2.36 -1.44 -9.43
N ILE A 122 2.34 -2.29 -8.40
CA ILE A 122 2.62 -1.89 -7.01
C ILE A 122 3.89 -2.60 -6.52
N ILE A 123 4.88 -1.81 -6.10
CA ILE A 123 6.11 -2.30 -5.48
C ILE A 123 5.79 -2.80 -4.06
N ARG A 124 6.32 -3.96 -3.67
CA ARG A 124 6.11 -4.60 -2.36
C ARG A 124 4.63 -4.80 -2.02
N PRO A 125 3.85 -5.41 -2.94
CA PRO A 125 2.43 -5.61 -2.72
C PRO A 125 2.17 -6.42 -1.45
N ASN A 126 1.02 -6.16 -0.83
CA ASN A 126 0.58 -6.89 0.35
C ASN A 126 -0.23 -8.11 -0.08
N PHE A 127 0.12 -9.27 0.45
CA PHE A 127 -0.56 -10.54 0.18
C PHE A 127 -1.31 -11.10 1.41
N ASP A 128 -1.54 -10.26 2.42
CA ASP A 128 -2.13 -10.68 3.69
C ASP A 128 -3.58 -10.20 3.88
N THR A 129 -3.99 -9.16 3.12
CA THR A 129 -5.29 -8.52 3.31
C THR A 129 -5.97 -8.20 1.99
N LEU A 130 -7.30 -8.34 1.93
CA LEU A 130 -8.13 -7.72 0.89
C LEU A 130 -8.45 -6.27 1.26
N TYR A 131 -8.56 -5.42 0.26
CA TYR A 131 -8.83 -3.99 0.42
C TYR A 131 -10.28 -3.63 0.09
N SER A 132 -10.84 -2.71 0.88
CA SER A 132 -12.05 -1.98 0.55
C SER A 132 -11.74 -0.49 0.65
N ALA A 133 -11.93 0.25 -0.43
CA ALA A 133 -11.58 1.66 -0.53
C ALA A 133 -12.81 2.51 -0.89
N ALA A 134 -12.91 3.70 -0.31
CA ALA A 134 -13.95 4.67 -0.61
C ALA A 134 -13.42 6.10 -0.50
N VAL A 135 -14.06 7.03 -1.21
CA VAL A 135 -13.91 8.47 -1.00
C VAL A 135 -15.27 9.02 -0.58
N LEU A 136 -15.29 9.84 0.47
CA LEU A 136 -16.51 10.50 0.95
C LEU A 136 -16.41 12.00 0.79
N ASP A 137 -17.54 12.62 0.46
CA ASP A 137 -17.79 14.06 0.59
C ASP A 137 -18.53 14.29 1.92
N LEU A 138 -17.88 14.91 2.87
CA LEU A 138 -18.40 15.16 4.21
C LEU A 138 -19.20 16.47 4.34
N SER A 139 -19.65 17.04 3.20
CA SER A 139 -20.69 18.09 3.25
C SER A 139 -21.97 17.58 3.94
N THR A 140 -22.16 16.27 3.97
CA THR A 140 -23.10 15.54 4.82
C THR A 140 -22.34 14.53 5.66
N PRO A 141 -22.57 14.44 6.98
CA PRO A 141 -21.91 13.44 7.84
C PRO A 141 -22.13 12.02 7.36
N ALA A 142 -21.13 11.17 7.54
CA ALA A 142 -21.17 9.76 7.19
C ALA A 142 -20.87 8.87 8.38
N VAL A 143 -21.50 7.70 8.46
CA VAL A 143 -21.23 6.67 9.45
C VAL A 143 -20.68 5.44 8.77
N ILE A 144 -19.49 5.00 9.17
CA ILE A 144 -18.88 3.76 8.72
C ILE A 144 -19.25 2.66 9.69
N VAL A 145 -19.86 1.60 9.18
CA VAL A 145 -20.25 0.44 9.99
C VAL A 145 -19.25 -0.68 9.73
N MET A 146 -18.51 -1.06 10.76
CA MET A 146 -17.57 -2.17 10.74
C MET A 146 -18.21 -3.39 11.40
N PRO A 147 -18.29 -4.56 10.70
CA PRO A 147 -18.92 -5.75 11.22
C PRO A 147 -18.08 -6.42 12.32
N GLU A 148 -18.76 -7.23 13.16
CA GLU A 148 -18.10 -8.17 14.05
C GLU A 148 -17.36 -9.25 13.26
N THR A 149 -16.12 -9.53 13.67
CA THR A 149 -15.30 -10.57 13.06
C THR A 149 -14.24 -11.08 14.03
N ASN A 150 -13.82 -12.32 13.85
CA ASN A 150 -12.68 -12.91 14.55
C ASN A 150 -11.34 -12.73 13.79
N ARG A 151 -11.35 -11.91 12.71
CA ARG A 151 -10.16 -11.60 11.91
C ARG A 151 -9.72 -10.17 12.15
N LEU A 152 -8.46 -9.90 11.91
CA LEU A 152 -8.01 -8.53 11.86
C LEU A 152 -8.68 -7.80 10.67
N GLN A 153 -9.38 -6.73 11.00
CA GLN A 153 -9.98 -5.83 10.04
C GLN A 153 -9.66 -4.39 10.47
N ILE A 154 -8.80 -3.71 9.71
CA ILE A 154 -8.32 -2.37 10.04
C ILE A 154 -9.01 -1.36 9.13
N LEU A 155 -9.78 -0.44 9.71
CA LEU A 155 -10.25 0.78 9.06
C LEU A 155 -9.25 1.90 9.34
N ALA A 156 -8.77 2.52 8.27
CA ALA A 156 -8.01 3.75 8.33
C ALA A 156 -8.66 4.82 7.44
N ALA A 157 -8.54 6.08 7.86
CA ALA A 157 -9.00 7.22 7.09
C ALA A 157 -7.93 8.30 7.03
N VAL A 158 -7.76 8.91 5.86
CA VAL A 158 -6.89 10.06 5.64
C VAL A 158 -7.69 11.20 5.02
N ASN A 159 -7.43 12.43 5.47
CA ASN A 159 -8.05 13.61 4.92
C ASN A 159 -7.36 14.09 3.63
N ASP A 160 -7.82 15.18 3.03
CA ASP A 160 -7.27 15.75 1.79
C ASP A 160 -5.77 16.12 1.87
N GLY A 161 -5.31 16.51 3.07
CA GLY A 161 -3.89 16.75 3.34
C GLY A 161 -3.09 15.48 3.65
N HIS A 162 -3.69 14.30 3.53
CA HIS A 162 -3.11 13.00 3.88
C HIS A 162 -2.72 12.84 5.36
N TRP A 163 -3.42 13.51 6.27
CA TRP A 163 -3.31 13.22 7.69
C TRP A 163 -4.21 12.05 8.06
N ASN A 164 -3.70 11.08 8.83
CA ASN A 164 -4.56 10.03 9.38
C ASN A 164 -5.50 10.62 10.44
N VAL A 165 -6.79 10.45 10.23
CA VAL A 165 -7.86 11.01 11.08
C VAL A 165 -8.65 9.93 11.81
N LEU A 166 -8.55 8.68 11.36
CA LEU A 166 -9.15 7.52 12.01
C LEU A 166 -8.28 6.30 11.79
N LEU A 167 -8.05 5.53 12.84
CA LEU A 167 -7.46 4.20 12.78
C LEU A 167 -8.12 3.33 13.84
N THR A 168 -8.74 2.23 13.43
CA THR A 168 -9.38 1.27 14.34
C THR A 168 -9.35 -0.14 13.77
N ASP A 169 -9.24 -1.13 14.63
CA ASP A 169 -9.39 -2.56 14.34
C ASP A 169 -10.62 -3.17 15.04
N LYS A 170 -11.49 -2.33 15.57
CA LYS A 170 -12.67 -2.76 16.32
C LYS A 170 -13.92 -2.70 15.44
N PRO A 171 -14.88 -3.62 15.65
CA PRO A 171 -16.22 -3.49 15.09
C PRO A 171 -16.94 -2.28 15.72
N GLY A 172 -17.92 -1.75 15.00
CA GLY A 172 -18.67 -0.60 15.51
C GLY A 172 -19.11 0.37 14.46
N ARG A 173 -19.54 1.53 14.92
CA ARG A 173 -20.05 2.64 14.10
C ARG A 173 -19.16 3.85 14.31
N TYR A 174 -18.60 4.39 13.25
CA TYR A 174 -17.65 5.48 13.26
C TYR A 174 -18.20 6.65 12.45
N GLU A 175 -18.62 7.69 13.14
CA GLU A 175 -19.10 8.91 12.51
C GLU A 175 -17.92 9.78 12.07
N LEU A 176 -18.01 10.27 10.82
CA LEU A 176 -17.08 11.21 10.22
C LEU A 176 -17.84 12.45 9.79
N THR A 177 -17.34 13.61 10.20
CA THR A 177 -17.84 14.92 9.82
C THR A 177 -16.69 15.76 9.27
N GLU A 178 -16.98 16.80 8.48
CA GLU A 178 -15.97 17.73 8.00
C GLU A 178 -15.16 18.35 9.18
N GLU A 179 -15.82 18.65 10.28
CA GLU A 179 -15.17 19.17 11.49
C GLU A 179 -14.19 18.16 12.11
N SER A 180 -14.62 16.91 12.29
CA SER A 180 -13.81 15.86 12.93
C SER A 180 -12.62 15.43 12.06
N VAL A 181 -12.77 15.46 10.74
CA VAL A 181 -11.76 15.08 9.73
C VAL A 181 -10.83 16.26 9.41
N GLY A 182 -11.35 17.49 9.52
CA GLY A 182 -10.62 18.73 9.21
C GLY A 182 -10.51 18.99 7.71
N SER A 183 -11.34 18.32 6.89
CA SER A 183 -11.51 18.57 5.45
C SER A 183 -12.82 18.00 4.93
N ARG A 184 -13.30 18.55 3.81
CA ARG A 184 -14.52 18.10 3.13
C ARG A 184 -14.39 16.65 2.64
N TYR A 185 -13.23 16.25 2.15
CA TYR A 185 -13.02 14.91 1.60
C TYR A 185 -12.21 14.04 2.52
N VAL A 186 -12.56 12.76 2.55
CA VAL A 186 -11.81 11.73 3.26
C VAL A 186 -11.71 10.46 2.42
N TYR A 187 -10.52 9.88 2.39
CA TYR A 187 -10.30 8.56 1.81
C TYR A 187 -10.32 7.50 2.90
N LEU A 188 -11.10 6.47 2.68
CA LEU A 188 -11.20 5.30 3.56
C LEU A 188 -10.50 4.11 2.95
N ILE A 189 -9.80 3.36 3.77
CA ILE A 189 -9.27 2.05 3.42
C ILE A 189 -9.54 1.06 4.54
N VAL A 190 -10.21 -0.04 4.22
CA VAL A 190 -10.35 -1.19 5.11
C VAL A 190 -9.48 -2.31 4.60
N ARG A 191 -8.65 -2.87 5.48
CA ARG A 191 -7.80 -4.03 5.23
C ARG A 191 -8.33 -5.20 6.03
N THR A 192 -8.78 -6.24 5.35
CA THR A 192 -9.31 -7.46 5.99
C THR A 192 -8.36 -8.61 5.76
N GLN A 193 -7.87 -9.22 6.84
CA GLN A 193 -6.98 -10.37 6.82
C GLN A 193 -7.56 -11.53 6.02
N VAL A 194 -6.73 -12.16 5.19
CA VAL A 194 -7.11 -13.27 4.31
C VAL A 194 -5.94 -14.23 4.08
N ASN A 195 -6.23 -15.51 3.88
CA ASN A 195 -5.30 -16.43 3.23
C ASN A 195 -5.55 -16.41 1.72
N MET A 196 -4.74 -15.66 0.98
CA MET A 196 -4.91 -15.51 -0.48
C MET A 196 -4.69 -16.81 -1.27
N LYS A 197 -4.12 -17.84 -0.67
CA LYS A 197 -3.93 -19.16 -1.28
C LYS A 197 -5.14 -20.07 -1.09
N ASP A 198 -6.11 -19.70 -0.23
CA ASP A 198 -7.32 -20.49 0.06
C ASP A 198 -8.55 -19.82 -0.56
N GLN A 199 -9.10 -20.42 -1.61
CA GLN A 199 -10.29 -19.94 -2.32
C GLN A 199 -11.55 -19.92 -1.41
N ALA A 200 -11.64 -20.83 -0.45
CA ALA A 200 -12.73 -20.83 0.52
C ALA A 200 -12.62 -19.65 1.49
N ASP A 201 -11.40 -19.30 1.86
CA ASP A 201 -11.12 -18.15 2.71
C ASP A 201 -11.37 -16.83 1.99
N LEU A 202 -10.95 -16.70 0.74
CA LEU A 202 -11.27 -15.54 -0.11
C LEU A 202 -12.77 -15.29 -0.19
N LYS A 203 -13.58 -16.33 -0.36
CA LYS A 203 -15.06 -16.22 -0.38
C LYS A 203 -15.61 -15.75 0.97
N LYS A 204 -15.09 -16.26 2.09
CA LYS A 204 -15.50 -15.82 3.44
C LYS A 204 -15.17 -14.34 3.66
N VAL A 205 -13.99 -13.91 3.25
CA VAL A 205 -13.56 -12.52 3.41
C VAL A 205 -14.36 -11.59 2.48
N ALA A 206 -14.66 -12.03 1.26
CA ALA A 206 -15.54 -11.27 0.37
C ALA A 206 -16.94 -11.04 1.00
N ALA A 207 -17.53 -12.09 1.61
CA ALA A 207 -18.80 -11.96 2.31
C ALA A 207 -18.71 -11.05 3.56
N LEU A 208 -17.54 -10.98 4.20
CA LEU A 208 -17.31 -10.04 5.30
C LEU A 208 -17.18 -8.61 4.80
N GLN A 209 -16.51 -8.39 3.66
CA GLN A 209 -16.45 -7.08 3.03
C GLN A 209 -17.85 -6.54 2.68
N ASP A 210 -18.80 -7.40 2.27
CA ASP A 210 -20.18 -7.01 1.99
C ASP A 210 -20.94 -6.46 3.21
N GLN A 211 -20.45 -6.72 4.40
CA GLN A 211 -21.05 -6.23 5.66
C GLN A 211 -20.51 -4.87 6.08
N ILE A 212 -19.41 -4.40 5.48
CA ILE A 212 -18.91 -3.05 5.71
C ILE A 212 -19.85 -2.07 5.00
N LYS A 213 -20.37 -1.07 5.71
CA LYS A 213 -21.35 -0.12 5.17
C LYS A 213 -20.89 1.32 5.33
N ILE A 214 -21.35 2.15 4.42
CA ILE A 214 -21.36 3.60 4.55
C ILE A 214 -22.83 4.01 4.62
N GLU A 215 -23.19 4.69 5.69
CA GLU A 215 -24.50 5.30 5.88
C GLU A 215 -24.31 6.81 5.77
N GLN A 216 -24.91 7.43 4.77
CA GLN A 216 -24.81 8.84 4.45
C GLN A 216 -26.06 9.27 3.68
N ASP A 217 -26.72 10.33 4.10
CA ASP A 217 -27.98 10.79 3.50
C ASP A 217 -27.76 11.35 2.09
N ASP A 218 -26.68 12.09 1.87
CA ASP A 218 -26.26 12.60 0.56
C ASP A 218 -24.78 12.30 0.35
N LYS A 219 -24.49 11.57 -0.72
CA LYS A 219 -23.10 11.17 -1.07
C LYS A 219 -22.27 12.31 -1.64
N GLY A 220 -22.92 13.38 -2.11
CA GLY A 220 -22.24 14.53 -2.70
C GLY A 220 -21.50 14.26 -4.00
N GLU A 221 -20.46 15.03 -4.24
CA GLU A 221 -19.63 15.01 -5.44
C GLU A 221 -18.15 15.31 -5.10
N TYR A 222 -17.22 14.86 -5.92
CA TYR A 222 -15.80 15.23 -5.78
C TYR A 222 -15.51 16.46 -6.63
N VAL A 223 -15.23 17.59 -6.00
CA VAL A 223 -15.00 18.87 -6.69
C VAL A 223 -13.51 19.15 -6.74
N GLN A 224 -12.93 19.13 -7.93
CA GLN A 224 -11.56 19.60 -8.17
C GLN A 224 -11.56 21.10 -8.38
N THR A 225 -10.79 21.80 -7.56
CA THR A 225 -10.64 23.27 -7.58
C THR A 225 -9.26 23.73 -8.02
N SER A 226 -8.30 22.80 -8.14
CA SER A 226 -6.92 23.08 -8.49
C SER A 226 -6.45 22.21 -9.65
N LEU A 227 -5.80 22.84 -10.61
CA LEU A 227 -5.09 22.15 -11.69
C LEU A 227 -3.63 21.99 -11.26
N TRP A 228 -3.28 20.84 -10.69
CA TRP A 228 -1.92 20.57 -10.24
C TRP A 228 -0.97 20.30 -11.40
N ASP A 229 0.28 20.78 -11.29
CA ASP A 229 1.34 20.43 -12.25
C ASP A 229 1.81 18.98 -12.01
N PRO A 230 1.55 18.04 -12.94
CA PRO A 230 1.90 16.63 -12.74
C PRO A 230 3.41 16.38 -12.80
N ASP A 231 4.18 17.21 -13.49
CA ASP A 231 5.63 17.06 -13.58
C ASP A 231 6.30 17.49 -12.27
N GLU A 232 5.84 18.57 -11.65
CA GLU A 232 6.33 19.00 -10.34
C GLU A 232 5.98 17.99 -9.26
N ILE A 233 4.78 17.40 -9.28
CA ILE A 233 4.41 16.29 -8.38
C ILE A 233 5.38 15.13 -8.55
N ARG A 234 5.66 14.71 -9.79
CA ARG A 234 6.57 13.62 -10.07
C ARG A 234 7.99 13.90 -9.58
N VAL A 235 8.50 15.10 -9.82
CA VAL A 235 9.83 15.51 -9.35
C VAL A 235 9.95 15.43 -7.82
N LEU A 236 8.96 15.94 -7.08
CA LEU A 236 8.95 15.86 -5.62
C LEU A 236 8.80 14.43 -5.11
N ARG A 237 7.94 13.62 -5.74
CA ARG A 237 7.79 12.20 -5.40
C ARG A 237 9.11 11.46 -5.54
N ASP A 238 9.83 11.67 -6.64
CA ASP A 238 11.12 11.03 -6.91
C ASP A 238 12.18 11.51 -5.90
N GLU A 239 12.21 12.81 -5.55
CA GLU A 239 13.10 13.34 -4.51
C GLU A 239 12.86 12.65 -3.16
N TYR A 240 11.60 12.59 -2.70
CA TYR A 240 11.25 11.95 -1.43
C TYR A 240 11.54 10.45 -1.43
N ASN A 241 11.30 9.74 -2.52
CA ASN A 241 11.62 8.32 -2.64
C ASN A 241 13.13 8.04 -2.56
N GLN A 242 13.95 8.85 -3.21
CA GLN A 242 15.41 8.74 -3.12
C GLN A 242 15.90 9.02 -1.70
N ARG A 243 15.39 10.07 -1.07
CA ARG A 243 15.73 10.45 0.30
C ARG A 243 15.25 9.42 1.32
N TRP A 244 14.10 8.78 1.11
CA TRP A 244 13.60 7.69 1.96
C TRP A 244 14.67 6.61 2.18
N VAL A 245 15.28 6.16 1.11
CA VAL A 245 16.36 5.16 1.16
C VAL A 245 17.65 5.74 1.75
N ALA A 246 18.07 6.90 1.28
CA ALA A 246 19.34 7.52 1.68
C ALA A 246 19.38 7.93 3.15
N GLU A 247 18.26 8.41 3.70
CA GLU A 247 18.14 8.88 5.08
C GLU A 247 17.66 7.77 6.04
N GLY A 248 17.32 6.58 5.52
CA GLY A 248 16.83 5.46 6.33
C GLY A 248 15.51 5.73 7.01
N ILE A 249 14.60 6.43 6.32
CA ILE A 249 13.27 6.74 6.84
C ILE A 249 12.51 5.45 7.12
N LYS A 250 11.87 5.38 8.28
CA LYS A 250 11.07 4.22 8.68
C LYS A 250 9.58 4.53 8.58
N SER A 251 8.79 3.52 8.24
CA SER A 251 7.33 3.66 8.05
C SER A 251 6.63 4.20 9.30
N GLU A 252 7.07 3.82 10.49
CA GLU A 252 6.52 4.29 11.77
C GLU A 252 6.71 5.79 12.02
N MET A 253 7.57 6.45 11.24
CA MET A 253 7.81 7.89 11.30
C MET A 253 6.99 8.68 10.28
N ALA A 254 6.51 8.02 9.22
CA ALA A 254 5.99 8.66 8.02
C ALA A 254 4.46 8.64 7.88
N PHE A 255 3.77 7.88 8.74
CA PHE A 255 2.30 7.79 8.74
C PHE A 255 1.74 8.15 10.12
N GLY A 256 0.78 9.07 10.17
CA GLY A 256 0.19 9.53 11.43
C GLY A 256 -0.77 10.69 11.26
N GLY A 257 -1.36 11.10 12.38
CA GLY A 257 -2.24 12.25 12.47
C GLY A 257 -1.48 13.57 12.56
N LYS A 258 -2.22 14.66 12.42
CA LYS A 258 -1.68 16.03 12.59
C LYS A 258 -1.16 16.19 14.02
N GLY A 259 0.11 16.56 14.15
CA GLY A 259 0.80 16.67 15.45
C GLY A 259 1.48 15.39 15.93
N GLU A 260 1.21 14.21 15.32
CA GLU A 260 1.93 12.97 15.62
C GLU A 260 3.22 12.83 14.79
N ILE A 261 3.20 13.32 13.55
CA ILE A 261 4.34 13.37 12.64
C ILE A 261 4.53 14.78 12.07
N SER A 262 5.73 15.09 11.58
CA SER A 262 5.97 16.37 10.93
C SER A 262 5.39 16.39 9.49
N PRO A 263 5.12 17.59 8.92
CA PRO A 263 4.71 17.71 7.52
C PRO A 263 5.70 17.09 6.53
N GLU A 264 7.00 17.14 6.83
CA GLU A 264 8.02 16.52 5.98
C GLU A 264 7.93 14.98 6.04
N MET A 265 7.78 14.39 7.23
CA MET A 265 7.58 12.95 7.37
C MET A 265 6.31 12.47 6.67
N ARG A 266 5.23 13.25 6.75
CA ARG A 266 4.02 13.00 5.97
C ARG A 266 4.30 12.98 4.46
N ASN A 267 5.07 13.94 3.93
CA ASN A 267 5.44 13.96 2.51
C ASN A 267 6.22 12.71 2.11
N PHE A 268 7.14 12.24 2.96
CA PHE A 268 7.79 10.94 2.74
C PHE A 268 6.79 9.80 2.66
N GLY A 269 5.83 9.74 3.58
CA GLY A 269 4.78 8.70 3.58
C GLY A 269 3.93 8.74 2.31
N VAL A 270 3.51 9.93 1.89
CA VAL A 270 2.72 10.15 0.66
C VAL A 270 3.48 9.68 -0.58
N ALA A 271 4.76 10.02 -0.68
CA ALA A 271 5.60 9.65 -1.83
C ALA A 271 5.91 8.15 -1.89
N TYR A 272 6.23 7.55 -0.75
CA TYR A 272 6.74 6.17 -0.68
C TYR A 272 5.64 5.11 -0.57
N GLY A 273 4.50 5.46 0.05
CA GLY A 273 3.44 4.48 0.30
C GLY A 273 2.10 5.14 0.62
N TRP A 274 1.51 5.85 -0.35
CA TRP A 274 0.24 6.54 -0.17
C TRP A 274 -0.83 5.61 0.42
N GLY A 275 -1.56 6.08 1.44
CA GLY A 275 -2.53 5.27 2.19
C GLY A 275 -1.90 4.27 3.16
N GLY A 276 -0.61 4.42 3.49
CA GLY A 276 0.07 3.60 4.49
C GLY A 276 -0.56 3.72 5.88
N LEU A 277 -0.45 2.65 6.68
CA LEU A 277 -1.00 2.64 8.03
C LEU A 277 -0.05 3.35 9.01
N PRO A 278 -0.59 4.14 9.94
CA PRO A 278 0.16 4.60 11.11
C PRO A 278 0.76 3.44 11.90
N LYS A 279 1.82 3.71 12.66
CA LYS A 279 2.56 2.72 13.44
C LYS A 279 1.70 1.84 14.36
N LYS A 280 0.55 2.34 14.82
CA LYS A 280 -0.41 1.54 15.61
C LYS A 280 -1.14 0.49 14.76
N GLY A 281 -1.25 0.70 13.45
CA GLY A 281 -1.88 -0.24 12.53
C GLY A 281 -0.92 -1.30 11.99
N ALA A 282 0.31 -0.91 11.63
CA ALA A 282 1.34 -1.83 11.20
C ALA A 282 2.74 -1.22 11.23
N VAL A 283 3.76 -2.08 11.35
CA VAL A 283 5.18 -1.76 11.15
C VAL A 283 5.78 -2.73 10.14
N TYR A 284 6.83 -2.28 9.44
CA TYR A 284 7.40 -2.98 8.28
C TYR A 284 8.92 -3.11 8.36
N PRO A 285 9.50 -3.77 9.39
CA PRO A 285 10.95 -3.97 9.47
C PRO A 285 11.46 -4.82 8.31
N THR A 286 12.56 -4.37 7.68
CA THR A 286 13.25 -5.12 6.65
C THR A 286 14.17 -6.15 7.30
N LEU A 287 14.08 -7.40 6.87
CA LEU A 287 15.00 -8.45 7.30
C LEU A 287 16.31 -8.32 6.53
N GLN A 288 17.41 -8.25 7.26
CA GLN A 288 18.74 -8.21 6.67
C GLN A 288 19.15 -9.61 6.23
N VAL A 289 19.31 -9.82 4.94
CA VAL A 289 19.79 -11.09 4.38
C VAL A 289 21.31 -11.11 4.48
N PRO A 290 21.93 -12.10 5.17
CA PRO A 290 23.39 -12.20 5.21
C PRO A 290 24.00 -12.37 3.83
N SER A 291 25.20 -11.81 3.61
CA SER A 291 25.89 -11.84 2.32
C SER A 291 26.42 -13.24 1.93
N SER A 292 26.46 -14.16 2.88
CA SER A 292 26.96 -15.54 2.68
C SER A 292 25.94 -16.56 3.21
N GLY A 293 25.86 -17.70 2.56
CA GLY A 293 24.92 -18.77 2.86
C GLY A 293 23.85 -18.90 1.80
N LYS A 294 23.28 -20.10 1.67
CA LYS A 294 22.21 -20.41 0.72
C LYS A 294 20.88 -20.70 1.43
N ALA A 295 20.95 -21.14 2.69
CA ALA A 295 19.80 -21.42 3.51
C ALA A 295 19.93 -20.67 4.84
N PHE A 296 18.78 -20.18 5.34
CA PHE A 296 18.71 -19.42 6.59
C PHE A 296 17.50 -19.83 7.39
N THR A 297 17.56 -19.64 8.69
CA THR A 297 16.39 -19.72 9.56
C THR A 297 16.09 -18.35 10.17
N LEU A 298 14.80 -18.07 10.37
CA LEU A 298 14.29 -16.96 11.18
C LEU A 298 13.38 -17.53 12.24
N THR A 299 13.70 -17.32 13.51
CA THR A 299 12.85 -17.75 14.62
C THR A 299 12.07 -16.56 15.15
N LEU A 300 10.74 -16.60 15.01
CA LEU A 300 9.82 -15.63 15.58
C LEU A 300 9.15 -16.21 16.82
N LYS A 301 9.29 -15.52 17.93
CA LYS A 301 8.69 -15.87 19.22
C LYS A 301 8.17 -14.61 19.89
N ASP A 302 7.02 -14.73 20.54
CA ASP A 302 6.40 -13.64 21.30
C ASP A 302 6.38 -12.30 20.52
N VAL A 303 6.00 -12.39 19.24
CA VAL A 303 5.94 -11.20 18.36
C VAL A 303 4.94 -10.21 18.95
N PRO A 304 5.33 -8.96 19.19
CA PRO A 304 4.54 -7.97 19.91
C PRO A 304 3.40 -7.44 19.05
N MET A 305 2.24 -8.04 19.13
CA MET A 305 1.04 -7.72 18.36
C MET A 305 -0.23 -7.90 19.21
N GLY A 306 -1.31 -7.23 18.83
CA GLY A 306 -2.61 -7.37 19.50
C GLY A 306 -3.26 -8.74 19.31
N ASP A 307 -4.27 -9.05 20.13
CA ASP A 307 -4.89 -10.39 20.20
C ASP A 307 -5.44 -10.91 18.87
N SER A 308 -6.04 -10.05 18.05
CA SER A 308 -6.57 -10.41 16.71
C SER A 308 -5.59 -10.15 15.59
N ALA A 309 -4.37 -9.71 15.90
CA ALA A 309 -3.37 -9.34 14.93
C ALA A 309 -2.56 -10.55 14.45
N PHE A 310 -1.74 -10.32 13.46
CA PHE A 310 -0.84 -11.33 12.89
C PHE A 310 0.45 -10.66 12.40
N TRP A 311 1.47 -11.46 12.24
CA TRP A 311 2.68 -11.08 11.51
C TRP A 311 2.73 -11.81 10.17
N SER A 312 3.44 -11.23 9.20
CA SER A 312 3.77 -11.91 7.95
C SER A 312 5.20 -11.64 7.51
N VAL A 313 5.75 -12.56 6.73
CA VAL A 313 7.00 -12.38 6.00
C VAL A 313 6.72 -12.60 4.53
N THR A 314 7.09 -11.62 3.71
CA THR A 314 6.96 -11.68 2.24
C THR A 314 8.32 -11.54 1.59
N ILE A 315 8.59 -12.40 0.60
CA ILE A 315 9.80 -12.42 -0.19
C ILE A 315 9.62 -11.59 -1.45
N TYR A 316 10.62 -10.77 -1.76
CA TYR A 316 10.65 -9.92 -2.94
C TYR A 316 12.01 -10.03 -3.65
N ASP A 317 12.02 -9.73 -4.95
CA ASP A 317 13.23 -9.48 -5.69
C ASP A 317 13.78 -8.06 -5.42
N GLN A 318 14.87 -7.70 -6.10
CA GLN A 318 15.51 -6.39 -5.95
C GLN A 318 14.59 -5.24 -6.36
N ASP A 319 13.67 -5.48 -7.29
CA ASP A 319 12.70 -4.51 -7.77
C ASP A 319 11.44 -4.45 -6.88
N GLY A 320 11.36 -5.30 -5.85
CA GLY A 320 10.26 -5.33 -4.88
C GLY A 320 9.06 -6.17 -5.32
N PHE A 321 9.26 -7.17 -6.19
CA PHE A 321 8.18 -8.05 -6.66
C PHE A 321 8.39 -9.49 -6.21
N SER A 322 7.30 -10.15 -5.85
CA SER A 322 7.33 -11.55 -5.44
C SER A 322 7.40 -12.49 -6.64
N ARG A 323 7.96 -13.68 -6.42
CA ARG A 323 8.10 -14.77 -7.42
C ARG A 323 7.76 -16.11 -6.78
N GLY A 324 7.50 -17.12 -7.61
CA GLY A 324 7.19 -18.48 -7.19
C GLY A 324 5.79 -18.60 -6.59
N GLN A 325 5.60 -19.62 -5.74
CA GLN A 325 4.31 -19.92 -5.11
C GLN A 325 4.29 -19.65 -3.61
N ASN A 326 5.40 -19.88 -2.92
CA ASN A 326 5.52 -19.69 -1.46
C ASN A 326 6.24 -18.39 -1.11
N TYR A 327 5.86 -17.29 -1.72
CA TYR A 327 6.46 -15.97 -1.52
C TYR A 327 6.02 -15.28 -0.22
N ASN A 328 5.00 -15.80 0.46
CA ASN A 328 4.43 -15.21 1.67
C ASN A 328 4.11 -16.29 2.69
N ILE A 329 4.38 -15.98 3.95
CA ILE A 329 3.98 -16.78 5.11
C ILE A 329 3.54 -15.84 6.24
N ASN A 330 2.49 -16.21 6.97
CA ASN A 330 2.05 -15.44 8.13
C ASN A 330 1.60 -16.35 9.29
N SER A 331 1.45 -15.77 10.48
CA SER A 331 1.12 -16.50 11.71
C SER A 331 -0.22 -17.23 11.67
N SER A 332 -1.14 -16.88 10.77
CA SER A 332 -2.45 -17.52 10.68
C SER A 332 -2.39 -18.93 10.08
N PHE A 333 -1.36 -19.27 9.34
CA PHE A 333 -1.18 -20.58 8.72
C PHE A 333 0.23 -21.17 8.88
N ALA A 334 1.17 -20.42 9.47
CA ALA A 334 2.47 -20.94 9.84
C ALA A 334 2.33 -21.95 11.00
N LYS A 335 3.17 -22.97 10.99
CA LYS A 335 3.22 -23.96 12.06
C LYS A 335 4.11 -23.49 13.20
N ILE A 336 3.61 -23.58 14.39
CA ILE A 336 4.32 -23.32 15.65
C ILE A 336 4.91 -24.61 16.20
N ASN A 337 6.15 -24.57 16.69
CA ASN A 337 6.80 -25.71 17.30
C ASN A 337 6.40 -25.88 18.79
N SER A 338 6.85 -26.95 19.43
CA SER A 338 6.58 -27.25 20.85
C SER A 338 7.11 -26.20 21.83
N ASN A 339 8.03 -25.35 21.41
CA ASN A 339 8.62 -24.26 22.23
C ASN A 339 7.85 -22.94 22.09
N GLY A 340 6.75 -22.92 21.32
CA GLY A 340 6.00 -21.70 21.02
C GLY A 340 6.70 -20.79 19.99
N GLU A 341 7.50 -21.36 19.09
CA GLU A 341 8.28 -20.62 18.11
C GLU A 341 7.85 -20.93 16.69
N TYR A 342 7.84 -19.91 15.82
CA TYR A 342 7.72 -20.07 14.38
C TYR A 342 9.12 -20.05 13.77
N VAL A 343 9.58 -21.18 13.30
CA VAL A 343 10.86 -21.30 12.60
C VAL A 343 10.57 -21.26 11.10
N LEU A 344 11.00 -20.20 10.42
CA LEU A 344 10.89 -20.05 8.98
C LEU A 344 12.19 -20.49 8.32
N ASN A 345 12.08 -21.33 7.27
CA ASN A 345 13.22 -21.98 6.60
C ASN A 345 13.41 -21.40 5.20
N PHE A 346 14.32 -20.45 5.03
CA PHE A 346 14.63 -19.81 3.76
C PHE A 346 15.67 -20.62 2.98
N GLY A 347 15.45 -20.80 1.67
CA GLY A 347 16.31 -21.62 0.83
C GLY A 347 16.14 -23.13 1.06
N ALA A 348 15.13 -23.52 1.82
CA ALA A 348 14.79 -24.91 2.06
C ALA A 348 14.18 -25.57 0.82
N THR A 349 14.19 -26.91 0.81
CA THR A 349 13.52 -27.68 -0.24
C THR A 349 12.00 -27.69 -0.06
N SER A 350 11.28 -27.84 -1.15
CA SER A 350 9.82 -28.01 -1.13
C SER A 350 9.44 -29.18 -0.21
N GLY A 351 8.55 -28.93 0.75
CA GLY A 351 8.07 -29.92 1.72
C GLY A 351 8.53 -29.68 3.16
N GLU A 352 9.49 -28.81 3.40
CA GLU A 352 9.79 -28.35 4.75
C GLU A 352 8.69 -27.44 5.31
N GLU A 353 8.53 -27.43 6.62
CA GLU A 353 7.54 -26.58 7.27
C GLU A 353 7.97 -25.11 7.21
N ASN A 354 7.00 -24.19 7.08
CA ASN A 354 7.23 -22.76 7.11
C ASN A 354 8.35 -22.30 6.16
N TYR A 355 8.38 -22.82 4.93
CA TYR A 355 9.42 -22.45 3.98
C TYR A 355 8.89 -21.41 2.96
N PRO A 356 9.32 -20.15 3.00
CA PRO A 356 9.15 -19.26 1.87
C PRO A 356 10.19 -19.56 0.79
N GLU A 357 9.75 -19.54 -0.48
CA GLU A 357 10.64 -19.71 -1.61
C GLU A 357 11.60 -18.52 -1.74
N THR A 358 12.87 -18.81 -1.91
CA THR A 358 13.90 -17.81 -2.17
C THR A 358 14.55 -18.01 -3.53
N PHE A 359 15.21 -16.99 -4.04
CA PHE A 359 15.90 -16.96 -5.32
C PHE A 359 17.09 -15.98 -5.23
N ASP A 360 17.98 -15.96 -6.22
CA ASP A 360 19.12 -15.07 -6.19
C ASP A 360 18.71 -13.59 -6.09
N GLY A 361 19.28 -12.85 -5.15
CA GLY A 361 18.98 -11.45 -4.91
C GLY A 361 17.67 -11.17 -4.17
N TRP A 362 17.08 -12.18 -3.51
CA TRP A 362 15.89 -11.98 -2.71
C TRP A 362 16.12 -11.06 -1.51
N ASN A 363 15.07 -10.42 -1.09
CA ASN A 363 14.96 -9.72 0.19
C ASN A 363 13.61 -10.02 0.83
N ALA A 364 13.44 -9.69 2.10
CA ALA A 364 12.21 -9.97 2.82
C ALA A 364 11.78 -8.82 3.72
N THR A 365 10.48 -8.65 3.81
CA THR A 365 9.85 -7.70 4.73
C THR A 365 9.04 -8.49 5.76
N LEU A 366 9.35 -8.28 7.04
CA LEU A 366 8.46 -8.65 8.14
C LEU A 366 7.40 -7.56 8.30
N ARG A 367 6.14 -7.95 8.39
CA ARG A 367 5.04 -7.06 8.76
C ARG A 367 4.49 -7.50 10.10
N ILE A 368 4.31 -6.56 11.01
CA ILE A 368 3.64 -6.79 12.28
C ILE A 368 2.43 -5.88 12.31
N TYR A 369 1.24 -6.45 12.29
CA TYR A 369 -0.01 -5.71 12.35
C TYR A 369 -0.40 -5.46 13.80
N SER A 370 -1.00 -4.30 14.06
CA SER A 370 -1.38 -3.83 15.41
C SER A 370 -0.26 -4.07 16.44
N PRO A 371 0.97 -3.56 16.19
CA PRO A 371 2.11 -3.79 17.06
C PRO A 371 1.87 -3.20 18.44
N THR A 372 2.35 -3.89 19.49
CA THR A 372 2.24 -3.44 20.88
C THR A 372 3.46 -2.64 21.35
N ALA A 373 3.42 -2.15 22.57
CA ALA A 373 4.44 -1.28 23.13
C ALA A 373 5.85 -1.91 23.15
N GLU A 374 5.93 -3.23 23.26
CA GLU A 374 7.17 -4.00 23.33
C GLU A 374 8.02 -3.87 22.07
N TYR A 375 7.37 -3.65 20.90
CA TYR A 375 8.10 -3.33 19.66
C TYR A 375 8.80 -1.97 19.74
N PHE A 376 8.09 -0.95 20.27
CA PHE A 376 8.57 0.43 20.26
C PHE A 376 9.56 0.76 21.37
N ASN A 377 9.48 0.08 22.51
CA ASN A 377 10.36 0.31 23.67
C ASN A 377 11.62 -0.57 23.66
N GLY A 378 11.76 -1.46 22.65
CA GLY A 378 12.93 -2.32 22.50
C GLY A 378 12.92 -3.56 23.41
N ALA A 379 11.82 -3.85 24.09
CA ALA A 379 11.67 -5.09 24.86
C ALA A 379 11.64 -6.32 23.93
N TRP A 380 11.19 -6.16 22.71
CA TRP A 380 11.29 -7.12 21.63
C TRP A 380 12.13 -6.53 20.49
N THR A 381 13.00 -7.32 19.91
CA THR A 381 13.84 -6.92 18.78
C THR A 381 13.58 -7.83 17.59
N VAL A 382 13.63 -7.26 16.38
CA VAL A 382 13.51 -8.04 15.15
C VAL A 382 14.64 -9.07 15.10
N PRO A 383 14.34 -10.38 15.07
CA PRO A 383 15.39 -11.39 15.03
C PRO A 383 16.12 -11.38 13.68
N SER A 384 17.38 -11.76 13.71
CA SER A 384 18.21 -11.86 12.52
C SER A 384 18.05 -13.22 11.84
N LEU A 385 18.25 -13.24 10.52
CA LEU A 385 18.44 -14.47 9.77
C LEU A 385 19.75 -15.15 10.17
N VAL A 386 19.67 -16.44 10.46
CA VAL A 386 20.81 -17.29 10.84
C VAL A 386 21.10 -18.27 9.71
N ALA A 387 22.33 -18.28 9.21
CA ALA A 387 22.73 -19.22 8.17
C ALA A 387 22.68 -20.68 8.70
N VAL A 388 22.10 -21.57 7.89
CA VAL A 388 22.12 -23.01 8.13
C VAL A 388 23.43 -23.55 7.57
N GLN A 389 24.15 -24.30 8.40
CA GLN A 389 25.46 -24.90 8.05
C GLN A 389 25.30 -26.12 7.14
#